data_1fea8291aca1cbb675c69a3c257183bb
#
_entry.id   1fea8291aca1cbb675c69a3c257183bb
#
_cell.length_a   1.000
_cell.length_b   1.000
_cell.length_c   1.000
_cell.angle_alpha   90.00
_cell.angle_beta   90.00
_cell.angle_gamma   90.00
#
_symmetry.space_group_name_H-M   'P 1'
#
loop_
_entity.id
_entity.type
_entity.pdbx_description
1 polymer ?
#
loop_
_entity_poly.entity_id
_entity_poly.type
_entity_poly.pdbx_seq_one_letter_code
_entity_poly.pdbx_strand_id
1 'polypeptide(L)'
;MSITNRHEGFTLLEVIISLGISMILLLIIIKVNSEVINDYCSNSKESILEDNFDNAMLNLDNIINGYEVSDIKAENNQIIIKYDLDFEKDYYKIRKIFFSSNKLMVSTINHDSKGISSGKNVILNNVKEFNVYTKKSLIYFEIITELGESRIRCI
;
A
#
# COMPACT_ATOMS: atom_id res chain seq x y z
N MET A 1 -43.39 -18.14 -63.64
CA MET A 1 -42.11 -18.56 -63.02
C MET A 1 -42.36 -18.58 -61.54
N SER A 2 -42.65 -19.75 -60.97
CA SER A 2 -43.06 -19.89 -59.54
C SER A 2 -41.83 -20.19 -58.74
N ILE A 3 -41.38 -19.23 -57.85
CA ILE A 3 -40.30 -19.42 -56.92
C ILE A 3 -40.89 -20.19 -55.74
N THR A 4 -40.70 -21.49 -55.70
CA THR A 4 -40.99 -22.31 -54.52
C THR A 4 -39.97 -22.02 -53.44
N ASN A 5 -40.35 -21.22 -52.44
CA ASN A 5 -39.61 -21.10 -51.20
C ASN A 5 -39.65 -22.45 -50.48
N ARG A 6 -38.57 -23.24 -50.62
CA ARG A 6 -38.32 -24.38 -49.74
C ARG A 6 -37.93 -23.86 -48.36
N HIS A 7 -38.84 -23.88 -47.44
CA HIS A 7 -38.50 -23.78 -46.01
C HIS A 7 -37.91 -25.13 -45.58
N GLU A 8 -36.62 -25.25 -45.69
CA GLU A 8 -35.91 -26.38 -45.09
C GLU A 8 -35.97 -26.21 -43.59
N GLY A 9 -36.81 -27.00 -42.90
CA GLY A 9 -36.85 -27.00 -41.43
C GLY A 9 -35.61 -27.64 -40.87
N PHE A 10 -35.07 -27.05 -39.79
CA PHE A 10 -33.95 -27.65 -39.04
C PHE A 10 -34.30 -29.08 -38.62
N THR A 11 -33.38 -30.01 -38.84
CA THR A 11 -33.55 -31.38 -38.35
C THR A 11 -33.36 -31.42 -36.84
N LEU A 12 -34.02 -32.32 -36.13
CA LEU A 12 -33.86 -32.53 -34.68
C LEU A 12 -32.40 -32.75 -34.32
N LEU A 13 -31.63 -33.41 -35.16
CA LEU A 13 -30.21 -33.70 -35.01
C LEU A 13 -29.35 -32.41 -35.03
N GLU A 14 -29.62 -31.48 -35.95
CA GLU A 14 -28.92 -30.19 -36.03
C GLU A 14 -29.14 -29.35 -34.77
N VAL A 15 -30.37 -29.34 -34.23
CA VAL A 15 -30.67 -28.62 -32.98
C VAL A 15 -29.89 -29.21 -31.80
N ILE A 16 -29.83 -30.54 -31.69
CA ILE A 16 -29.07 -31.20 -30.60
C ILE A 16 -27.59 -30.91 -30.69
N ILE A 17 -26.99 -30.99 -31.89
CA ILE A 17 -25.59 -30.71 -32.11
C ILE A 17 -25.28 -29.23 -31.79
N SER A 18 -26.10 -28.30 -32.27
CA SER A 18 -25.95 -26.86 -32.02
C SER A 18 -26.05 -26.54 -30.52
N LEU A 19 -26.98 -27.14 -29.79
CA LEU A 19 -27.11 -27.01 -28.34
C LEU A 19 -25.85 -27.56 -27.63
N GLY A 20 -25.35 -28.72 -28.04
CA GLY A 20 -24.15 -29.30 -27.47
C GLY A 20 -22.90 -28.41 -27.64
N ILE A 21 -22.68 -27.87 -28.84
CA ILE A 21 -21.58 -26.96 -29.14
C ILE A 21 -21.73 -25.67 -28.33
N SER A 22 -22.94 -25.10 -28.27
CA SER A 22 -23.21 -23.89 -27.51
C SER A 22 -22.92 -24.06 -26.02
N MET A 23 -23.25 -25.20 -25.44
CA MET A 23 -22.95 -25.51 -24.04
C MET A 23 -21.48 -25.61 -23.77
N ILE A 24 -20.69 -26.24 -24.67
CA ILE A 24 -19.22 -26.32 -24.54
C ILE A 24 -18.62 -24.92 -24.61
N LEU A 25 -19.02 -24.09 -25.57
CA LEU A 25 -18.54 -22.70 -25.67
C LEU A 25 -18.86 -21.88 -24.42
N LEU A 26 -20.03 -22.04 -23.86
CA LEU A 26 -20.45 -21.37 -22.64
C LEU A 26 -19.57 -21.75 -21.46
N LEU A 27 -19.24 -23.03 -21.29
CA LEU A 27 -18.32 -23.51 -20.23
C LEU A 27 -16.91 -22.93 -20.39
N ILE A 28 -16.39 -22.85 -21.63
CA ILE A 28 -15.09 -22.24 -21.92
C ILE A 28 -15.09 -20.75 -21.52
N ILE A 29 -16.13 -20.02 -21.91
CA ILE A 29 -16.27 -18.59 -21.58
C ILE A 29 -16.32 -18.37 -20.06
N ILE A 30 -17.08 -19.18 -19.31
CA ILE A 30 -17.14 -19.09 -17.85
C ILE A 30 -15.77 -19.35 -17.22
N LYS A 31 -15.05 -20.37 -17.71
CA LYS A 31 -13.72 -20.67 -17.19
C LYS A 31 -12.72 -19.52 -17.41
N VAL A 32 -12.65 -18.99 -18.63
CA VAL A 32 -11.76 -17.88 -18.97
C VAL A 32 -12.07 -16.64 -18.14
N ASN A 33 -13.37 -16.30 -18.00
CA ASN A 33 -13.76 -15.15 -17.18
C ASN A 33 -13.36 -15.34 -15.70
N SER A 34 -13.48 -16.54 -15.15
CA SER A 34 -13.08 -16.83 -13.77
C SER A 34 -11.56 -16.66 -13.56
N GLU A 35 -10.75 -17.11 -14.51
CA GLU A 35 -9.29 -16.95 -14.48
C GLU A 35 -8.91 -15.46 -14.55
N VAL A 36 -9.49 -14.70 -15.48
CA VAL A 36 -9.23 -13.26 -15.63
C VAL A 36 -9.61 -12.47 -14.37
N ILE A 37 -10.75 -12.80 -13.75
CA ILE A 37 -11.18 -12.13 -12.51
C ILE A 37 -10.20 -12.42 -11.37
N ASN A 38 -9.75 -13.67 -11.23
CA ASN A 38 -8.80 -14.04 -10.19
C ASN A 38 -7.44 -13.32 -10.37
N ASP A 39 -6.93 -13.27 -11.58
CA ASP A 39 -5.68 -12.57 -11.92
C ASP A 39 -5.80 -11.07 -11.65
N TYR A 40 -6.92 -10.47 -12.05
CA TYR A 40 -7.19 -9.05 -11.79
C TYR A 40 -7.25 -8.75 -10.29
N CYS A 41 -7.95 -9.58 -9.50
CA CYS A 41 -8.03 -9.40 -8.06
C CYS A 41 -6.66 -9.57 -7.36
N SER A 42 -5.83 -10.49 -7.83
CA SER A 42 -4.49 -10.72 -7.30
C SER A 42 -3.57 -9.52 -7.59
N ASN A 43 -3.47 -9.13 -8.86
CA ASN A 43 -2.63 -8.00 -9.29
C ASN A 43 -3.07 -6.67 -8.66
N SER A 44 -4.39 -6.47 -8.51
CA SER A 44 -4.92 -5.27 -7.85
C SER A 44 -4.52 -5.17 -6.37
N LYS A 45 -4.48 -6.29 -5.65
CA LYS A 45 -4.03 -6.31 -4.25
C LYS A 45 -2.54 -5.96 -4.13
N GLU A 46 -1.71 -6.53 -5.00
CA GLU A 46 -0.27 -6.26 -5.02
C GLU A 46 0.01 -4.78 -5.32
N SER A 47 -0.63 -4.23 -6.34
CA SER A 47 -0.52 -2.80 -6.68
C SER A 47 -0.95 -1.87 -5.54
N ILE A 48 -2.05 -2.18 -4.84
CA ILE A 48 -2.49 -1.40 -3.68
C ILE A 48 -1.45 -1.44 -2.55
N LEU A 49 -0.77 -2.56 -2.34
CA LEU A 49 0.25 -2.68 -1.31
C LEU A 49 1.51 -1.88 -1.67
N GLU A 50 1.95 -1.94 -2.93
CA GLU A 50 3.05 -1.10 -3.44
C GLU A 50 2.72 0.40 -3.30
N ASP A 51 1.54 0.83 -3.73
CA ASP A 51 1.08 2.23 -3.60
C ASP A 51 1.06 2.69 -2.14
N ASN A 52 0.61 1.84 -1.22
CA ASN A 52 0.61 2.13 0.21
C ASN A 52 2.04 2.27 0.75
N PHE A 53 2.97 1.45 0.27
CA PHE A 53 4.36 1.52 0.66
C PHE A 53 5.04 2.80 0.13
N ASP A 54 4.79 3.17 -1.12
CA ASP A 54 5.28 4.40 -1.72
C ASP A 54 4.74 5.64 -1.00
N ASN A 55 3.45 5.67 -0.71
CA ASN A 55 2.82 6.74 0.07
C ASN A 55 3.40 6.83 1.49
N ALA A 56 3.70 5.71 2.12
CA ALA A 56 4.35 5.68 3.42
C ALA A 56 5.75 6.27 3.36
N MET A 57 6.53 5.93 2.33
CA MET A 57 7.87 6.49 2.11
C MET A 57 7.84 8.00 1.87
N LEU A 58 6.90 8.49 1.06
CA LEU A 58 6.69 9.94 0.84
C LEU A 58 6.30 10.65 2.14
N ASN A 59 5.44 10.05 2.96
CA ASN A 59 5.08 10.61 4.26
C ASN A 59 6.29 10.68 5.22
N LEU A 60 7.14 9.66 5.23
CA LEU A 60 8.37 9.65 6.02
C LEU A 60 9.32 10.73 5.55
N ASP A 61 9.53 10.87 4.25
CA ASP A 61 10.38 11.91 3.67
C ASP A 61 9.88 13.31 4.07
N ASN A 62 8.58 13.56 4.04
CA ASN A 62 7.98 14.83 4.48
C ASN A 62 8.15 15.08 5.98
N ILE A 63 8.11 14.03 6.79
CA ILE A 63 8.33 14.13 8.24
C ILE A 63 9.81 14.44 8.54
N ILE A 64 10.72 13.81 7.83
CA ILE A 64 12.15 13.90 8.06
C ILE A 64 12.74 15.21 7.50
N ASN A 65 12.32 15.61 6.32
CA ASN A 65 12.84 16.77 5.59
C ASN A 65 11.99 18.06 5.79
N GLY A 66 11.17 18.12 6.84
CA GLY A 66 10.39 19.30 7.16
C GLY A 66 11.26 20.53 7.44
N TYR A 67 10.83 21.73 7.04
CA TYR A 67 11.59 23.00 7.18
C TYR A 67 11.95 23.36 8.63
N GLU A 68 11.21 22.85 9.61
CA GLU A 68 11.36 23.18 11.03
C GLU A 68 12.14 22.12 11.80
N VAL A 69 12.76 21.14 11.11
CA VAL A 69 13.53 20.08 11.77
C VAL A 69 14.82 20.67 12.31
N SER A 70 14.99 20.57 13.63
CA SER A 70 16.17 21.05 14.34
C SER A 70 17.15 19.94 14.72
N ASP A 71 16.66 18.74 15.00
CA ASP A 71 17.49 17.60 15.42
C ASP A 71 16.83 16.27 15.04
N ILE A 72 17.66 15.30 14.62
CA ILE A 72 17.22 13.93 14.33
C ILE A 72 18.13 12.95 15.04
N LYS A 73 17.54 12.03 15.80
CA LYS A 73 18.27 10.99 16.54
C LYS A 73 17.70 9.61 16.29
N ALA A 74 18.59 8.62 16.26
CA ALA A 74 18.24 7.21 16.23
C ALA A 74 18.54 6.59 17.59
N GLU A 75 17.52 6.12 18.28
CA GLU A 75 17.64 5.48 19.59
C GLU A 75 16.64 4.32 19.72
N ASN A 76 17.08 3.18 20.26
CA ASN A 76 16.20 2.02 20.54
C ASN A 76 15.35 1.58 19.34
N ASN A 77 15.95 1.53 18.16
CA ASN A 77 15.26 1.18 16.91
C ASN A 77 14.08 2.11 16.56
N GLN A 78 14.21 3.40 16.94
CA GLN A 78 13.25 4.47 16.67
C GLN A 78 13.97 5.66 16.09
N ILE A 79 13.26 6.46 15.29
CA ILE A 79 13.74 7.76 14.81
C ILE A 79 13.00 8.84 15.59
N ILE A 80 13.74 9.71 16.27
CA ILE A 80 13.20 10.82 17.04
C ILE A 80 13.58 12.10 16.31
N ILE A 81 12.56 12.90 15.94
CA ILE A 81 12.71 14.14 15.19
C ILE A 81 12.19 15.27 16.05
N LYS A 82 13.01 16.27 16.31
CA LYS A 82 12.63 17.49 17.00
C LYS A 82 12.45 18.63 15.99
N TYR A 83 11.37 19.38 16.15
CA TYR A 83 11.06 20.57 15.40
C TYR A 83 10.99 21.73 16.36
N ASP A 84 11.65 22.83 16.06
CA ASP A 84 11.58 24.06 16.85
C ASP A 84 10.64 25.03 16.12
N LEU A 85 9.45 25.26 16.73
CA LEU A 85 8.37 26.05 16.14
C LEU A 85 8.54 27.55 16.44
N ASP A 86 9.02 27.89 17.63
CA ASP A 86 9.28 29.27 18.05
C ASP A 86 10.32 29.26 19.17
N PHE A 87 11.55 29.70 18.87
CA PHE A 87 12.67 29.72 19.82
C PHE A 87 12.43 30.67 21.00
N GLU A 88 11.70 31.77 20.78
CA GLU A 88 11.47 32.76 21.84
C GLU A 88 10.46 32.27 22.89
N LYS A 89 9.55 31.35 22.50
CA LYS A 89 8.48 30.83 23.35
C LYS A 89 8.67 29.39 23.79
N ASP A 90 9.81 28.77 23.46
CA ASP A 90 10.09 27.35 23.70
C ASP A 90 8.98 26.40 23.18
N TYR A 91 8.39 26.75 22.03
CA TYR A 91 7.43 25.90 21.36
C TYR A 91 8.16 24.86 20.51
N TYR A 92 7.83 23.61 20.73
CA TYR A 92 8.48 22.51 20.02
C TYR A 92 7.47 21.41 19.66
N LYS A 93 7.86 20.60 18.70
CA LYS A 93 7.15 19.40 18.29
C LYS A 93 8.14 18.24 18.21
N ILE A 94 7.79 17.11 18.80
CA ILE A 94 8.60 15.89 18.73
C ILE A 94 7.80 14.84 18.01
N ARG A 95 8.38 14.23 16.98
CA ARG A 95 7.83 13.05 16.32
C ARG A 95 8.73 11.86 16.56
N LYS A 96 8.15 10.72 16.93
CA LYS A 96 8.85 9.44 17.11
C LYS A 96 8.28 8.45 16.13
N ILE A 97 9.12 7.95 15.22
CA ILE A 97 8.78 6.90 14.26
C ILE A 97 9.25 5.58 14.87
N PHE A 98 8.34 4.62 15.00
CA PHE A 98 8.61 3.35 15.66
C PHE A 98 7.71 2.24 15.10
N PHE A 99 8.17 1.00 15.29
CA PHE A 99 7.44 -0.21 14.93
C PHE A 99 6.66 -0.75 16.13
N SER A 100 5.40 -1.09 15.92
CA SER A 100 4.55 -1.74 16.93
C SER A 100 3.39 -2.50 16.28
N SER A 101 3.17 -3.74 16.71
CA SER A 101 2.02 -4.56 16.28
C SER A 101 1.89 -4.65 14.74
N ASN A 102 2.96 -5.00 14.04
CA ASN A 102 3.05 -5.11 12.58
C ASN A 102 2.71 -3.82 11.83
N LYS A 103 2.93 -2.67 12.49
CA LYS A 103 2.66 -1.34 11.91
C LYS A 103 3.84 -0.41 12.17
N LEU A 104 4.12 0.41 11.17
CA LEU A 104 4.98 1.58 11.34
C LEU A 104 4.11 2.74 11.79
N MET A 105 4.45 3.32 12.91
CA MET A 105 3.67 4.36 13.57
C MET A 105 4.49 5.62 13.81
N VAL A 106 3.82 6.76 13.82
CA VAL A 106 4.37 8.03 14.30
C VAL A 106 3.60 8.48 15.53
N SER A 107 4.33 8.78 16.61
CA SER A 107 3.80 9.50 17.77
C SER A 107 4.25 10.95 17.69
N THR A 108 3.32 11.87 17.82
CA THR A 108 3.58 13.32 17.80
C THR A 108 3.28 13.89 19.17
N ILE A 109 4.18 14.69 19.71
CA ILE A 109 4.00 15.51 20.92
C ILE A 109 4.21 16.96 20.50
N ASN A 110 3.21 17.80 20.73
CA ASN A 110 3.31 19.24 20.49
C ASN A 110 3.29 19.97 21.83
N HIS A 111 4.14 20.99 21.95
CA HIS A 111 4.11 21.97 23.03
C HIS A 111 3.91 23.35 22.42
N ASP A 112 2.75 23.94 22.64
CA ASP A 112 2.34 25.24 22.10
C ASP A 112 1.67 26.10 23.18
N SER A 113 1.12 27.25 22.77
CA SER A 113 0.41 28.18 23.67
C SER A 113 -0.79 27.57 24.41
N LYS A 114 -1.32 26.44 23.98
CA LYS A 114 -2.45 25.72 24.58
C LYS A 114 -2.01 24.62 25.55
N GLY A 115 -0.69 24.37 25.64
CA GLY A 115 -0.09 23.33 26.47
C GLY A 115 0.44 22.14 25.66
N ILE A 116 0.53 20.98 26.30
CA ILE A 116 1.08 19.76 25.70
C ILE A 116 -0.05 18.90 25.15
N SER A 117 0.03 18.57 23.87
CA SER A 117 -0.87 17.61 23.20
C SER A 117 -0.10 16.45 22.60
N SER A 118 -0.70 15.28 22.52
CA SER A 118 -0.08 14.09 21.91
C SER A 118 -1.04 13.32 21.03
N GLY A 119 -0.50 12.69 19.99
CA GLY A 119 -1.27 11.85 19.07
C GLY A 119 -0.42 10.72 18.53
N LYS A 120 -1.07 9.67 18.02
CA LYS A 120 -0.41 8.55 17.32
C LYS A 120 -1.14 8.28 16.02
N ASN A 121 -0.39 8.12 14.93
CA ASN A 121 -0.91 7.79 13.61
C ASN A 121 -0.17 6.59 13.05
N VAL A 122 -0.85 5.77 12.27
CA VAL A 122 -0.26 4.67 11.50
C VAL A 122 0.22 5.22 10.17
N ILE A 123 1.48 4.95 9.80
CA ILE A 123 2.07 5.31 8.51
C ILE A 123 1.91 4.16 7.52
N LEU A 124 2.21 2.93 7.97
CA LEU A 124 2.17 1.74 7.14
C LEU A 124 1.69 0.54 7.95
N ASN A 125 0.79 -0.25 7.37
CA ASN A 125 0.37 -1.55 7.90
C ASN A 125 1.18 -2.68 7.25
N ASN A 126 1.07 -3.89 7.79
CA ASN A 126 1.71 -5.12 7.27
C ASN A 126 3.24 -4.98 7.18
N VAL A 127 3.82 -4.32 8.17
CA VAL A 127 5.27 -4.24 8.34
C VAL A 127 5.73 -5.45 9.15
N LYS A 128 6.73 -6.14 8.63
CA LYS A 128 7.38 -7.28 9.30
C LYS A 128 8.48 -6.81 10.23
N GLU A 129 9.34 -5.91 9.73
CA GLU A 129 10.50 -5.41 10.45
C GLU A 129 10.75 -3.93 10.13
N PHE A 130 11.24 -3.20 11.10
CA PHE A 130 11.75 -1.85 10.97
C PHE A 130 13.08 -1.76 11.69
N ASN A 131 14.15 -1.51 10.97
CA ASN A 131 15.51 -1.48 11.48
C ASN A 131 16.09 -0.08 11.32
N VAL A 132 16.63 0.46 12.41
CA VAL A 132 17.30 1.77 12.42
C VAL A 132 18.72 1.60 12.90
N TYR A 133 19.69 2.09 12.13
CA TYR A 133 21.11 2.03 12.48
C TYR A 133 21.85 3.28 12.05
N THR A 134 22.91 3.60 12.78
CA THR A 134 23.77 4.77 12.51
C THR A 134 25.12 4.29 11.99
N LYS A 135 25.58 4.90 10.88
CA LYS A 135 26.90 4.64 10.30
C LYS A 135 27.54 5.96 9.90
N LYS A 136 28.71 6.27 10.47
CA LYS A 136 29.46 7.50 10.16
C LYS A 136 28.62 8.78 10.25
N SER A 137 27.90 8.99 11.33
CA SER A 137 26.99 10.13 11.55
C SER A 137 25.72 10.20 10.68
N LEU A 138 25.52 9.28 9.76
CA LEU A 138 24.29 9.15 8.98
C LEU A 138 23.38 8.11 9.62
N ILE A 139 22.09 8.40 9.62
CA ILE A 139 21.06 7.49 10.11
C ILE A 139 20.47 6.77 8.92
N TYR A 140 20.41 5.45 8.99
CA TYR A 140 19.75 4.59 8.00
C TYR A 140 18.56 3.94 8.64
N PHE A 141 17.49 3.81 7.90
CA PHE A 141 16.38 2.96 8.28
C PHE A 141 15.98 2.03 7.14
N GLU A 142 15.54 0.86 7.51
CA GLU A 142 15.05 -0.18 6.62
C GLU A 142 13.65 -0.59 7.06
N ILE A 143 12.75 -0.67 6.11
CA ILE A 143 11.38 -1.17 6.29
C ILE A 143 11.24 -2.43 5.47
N ILE A 144 10.82 -3.52 6.11
CA ILE A 144 10.51 -4.80 5.46
C ILE A 144 9.04 -5.09 5.66
N THR A 145 8.31 -5.30 4.57
CA THR A 145 6.89 -5.67 4.61
C THR A 145 6.70 -7.18 4.83
N GLU A 146 5.50 -7.61 5.18
CA GLU A 146 5.16 -9.03 5.29
C GLU A 146 5.26 -9.78 3.96
N LEU A 147 5.17 -9.08 2.82
CA LEU A 147 5.37 -9.63 1.47
C LEU A 147 6.84 -9.81 1.09
N GLY A 148 7.77 -9.35 1.94
CA GLY A 148 9.21 -9.45 1.70
C GLY A 148 9.80 -8.28 0.91
N GLU A 149 9.03 -7.26 0.58
CA GLU A 149 9.57 -6.02 0.02
C GLU A 149 10.38 -5.29 1.07
N SER A 150 11.54 -4.78 0.68
CA SER A 150 12.39 -3.99 1.56
C SER A 150 12.81 -2.67 0.90
N ARG A 151 12.86 -1.60 1.69
CA ARG A 151 13.42 -0.31 1.26
C ARG A 151 14.29 0.28 2.34
N ILE A 152 15.45 0.77 1.93
CA ILE A 152 16.43 1.43 2.79
C ILE A 152 16.49 2.90 2.41
N ARG A 153 16.53 3.77 3.41
CA ARG A 153 16.76 5.20 3.27
C ARG A 153 17.85 5.68 4.23
N CYS A 154 18.51 6.76 3.83
CA CYS A 154 19.52 7.46 4.60
C CYS A 154 19.02 8.87 4.93
N ILE A 155 19.28 9.30 6.16
CA ILE A 155 18.96 10.63 6.68
C ILE A 155 20.26 11.33 7.06
#